data_82c1fd562db0bfdcefdc759531156108
#
_entry.id   82c1fd562db0bfdcefdc759531156108
#
_cell.length_a   1.000
_cell.length_b   1.000
_cell.length_c   1.000
_cell.angle_alpha   90.00
_cell.angle_beta   90.00
_cell.angle_gamma   90.00
#
_symmetry.space_group_name_H-M   'P 1'
#
loop_
_entity.id
_entity.type
_entity.pdbx_description
1 polymer ?
#
loop_
_entity_poly.entity_id
_entity_poly.type
_entity_poly.pdbx_seq_one_letter_code
_entity_poly.pdbx_strand_id
1 'polypeptide(L)'
;ILQIEDDEFVKCGAHVCSREEALTKDIICDPKVGDAEYLEQMNEGQTIFGWVHATQNYDITEKIVQHGLSAYAWESMYEKGRHIFWRNNELAGEAAVLHAYQCWGEMPYRTKVAVIGRGNTAGGAIKILHMLGASVRQYSRSTEELFKEELPMFDVVVNCVLWDVKRKDHIITKEDLKHMKKGH
;
A
#
# COMPACT_ATOMS: atom_id res chain seq x y z
N ILE A 1 13.43 15.82 -0.31
CA ILE A 1 12.88 14.77 -1.18
C ILE A 1 12.09 15.40 -2.32
N LEU A 2 11.12 16.25 -2.07
CA LEU A 2 10.35 16.94 -3.12
C LEU A 2 11.03 18.24 -3.59
N GLN A 3 12.05 18.72 -2.89
CA GLN A 3 12.75 19.98 -3.18
C GLN A 3 11.80 21.17 -3.31
N ILE A 4 10.70 21.15 -2.53
CA ILE A 4 9.76 22.27 -2.42
C ILE A 4 10.06 22.95 -1.09
N GLU A 5 10.44 24.23 -1.17
CA GLU A 5 10.75 25.02 -0.01
C GLU A 5 9.48 25.63 0.62
N ASP A 6 9.52 25.94 1.90
CA ASP A 6 8.38 26.52 2.64
C ASP A 6 7.83 27.79 2.01
N ASP A 7 8.70 28.60 1.43
CA ASP A 7 8.33 29.82 0.71
C ASP A 7 7.37 29.59 -0.48
N GLU A 8 7.41 28.42 -1.10
CA GLU A 8 6.50 28.09 -2.21
C GLU A 8 5.09 27.84 -1.69
N PHE A 9 4.96 27.20 -0.52
CA PHE A 9 3.68 27.03 0.15
C PHE A 9 3.10 28.37 0.60
N VAL A 10 3.93 29.25 1.17
CA VAL A 10 3.53 30.59 1.61
C VAL A 10 3.04 31.43 0.42
N LYS A 11 3.72 31.38 -0.74
CA LYS A 11 3.27 32.04 -1.98
C LYS A 11 1.90 31.58 -2.47
N CYS A 12 1.52 30.34 -2.15
CA CYS A 12 0.20 29.78 -2.45
C CYS A 12 -0.86 30.08 -1.38
N GLY A 13 -0.51 30.88 -0.36
CA GLY A 13 -1.42 31.27 0.72
C GLY A 13 -1.45 30.32 1.92
N ALA A 14 -0.53 29.35 1.99
CA ALA A 14 -0.39 28.52 3.17
C ALA A 14 0.34 29.26 4.30
N HIS A 15 0.03 28.88 5.53
CA HIS A 15 0.76 29.31 6.72
C HIS A 15 1.68 28.19 7.19
N VAL A 16 2.97 28.44 7.20
CA VAL A 16 3.97 27.50 7.74
C VAL A 16 4.07 27.71 9.24
N CYS A 17 3.84 26.66 10.00
CA CYS A 17 3.82 26.70 11.46
C CYS A 17 4.50 25.47 12.07
N SER A 18 4.61 25.42 13.40
CA SER A 18 5.11 24.24 14.09
C SER A 18 4.11 23.08 14.00
N ARG A 19 4.58 21.84 14.23
CA ARG A 19 3.73 20.66 14.29
C ARG A 19 2.66 20.78 15.38
N GLU A 20 3.04 21.31 16.54
CA GLU A 20 2.17 21.52 17.69
C GLU A 20 1.03 22.47 17.32
N GLU A 21 1.33 23.56 16.61
CA GLU A 21 0.32 24.47 16.12
C GLU A 21 -0.57 23.82 15.05
N ALA A 22 -0.01 23.06 14.12
CA ALA A 22 -0.78 22.35 13.10
C ALA A 22 -1.78 21.36 13.73
N LEU A 23 -1.39 20.66 14.80
CA LEU A 23 -2.25 19.73 15.52
C LEU A 23 -3.43 20.39 16.28
N THR A 24 -3.44 21.71 16.41
CA THR A 24 -4.60 22.43 17.00
C THR A 24 -5.72 22.72 16.00
N LYS A 25 -5.54 22.41 14.71
CA LYS A 25 -6.53 22.73 13.66
C LYS A 25 -7.65 21.70 13.64
N ASP A 26 -8.82 22.09 13.12
CA ASP A 26 -10.02 21.24 13.08
C ASP A 26 -9.80 19.98 12.20
N ILE A 27 -9.00 20.10 11.13
CA ILE A 27 -8.73 19.01 10.18
C ILE A 27 -7.23 18.83 10.06
N ILE A 28 -6.77 17.62 10.37
CA ILE A 28 -5.40 17.19 10.19
C ILE A 28 -5.32 16.34 8.92
N CYS A 29 -4.63 16.86 7.90
CA CYS A 29 -4.39 16.12 6.67
C CYS A 29 -2.99 15.48 6.74
N ASP A 30 -2.95 14.16 6.84
CA ASP A 30 -1.71 13.39 6.89
C ASP A 30 -1.78 12.22 5.89
N PRO A 31 -0.89 12.20 4.88
CA PRO A 31 -0.87 11.11 3.92
C PRO A 31 -0.46 9.77 4.54
N LYS A 32 0.07 9.72 5.77
CA LYS A 32 0.48 8.47 6.43
C LYS A 32 0.19 8.48 7.93
N VAL A 33 -1.07 8.26 8.29
CA VAL A 33 -1.53 8.22 9.68
C VAL A 33 -1.01 6.98 10.44
N GLY A 34 -0.61 5.92 9.75
CA GLY A 34 -0.39 4.58 10.30
C GLY A 34 0.63 4.43 11.44
N ASP A 35 1.56 5.37 11.61
CA ASP A 35 2.55 5.38 12.70
C ASP A 35 2.37 6.63 13.59
N ALA A 36 1.15 7.16 13.64
CA ALA A 36 0.89 8.48 14.22
C ALA A 36 0.81 8.43 15.75
N GLU A 37 1.90 8.76 16.41
CA GLU A 37 1.93 9.02 17.85
C GLU A 37 1.12 10.28 18.24
N TYR A 38 0.93 11.21 17.31
CA TYR A 38 0.21 12.47 17.55
C TYR A 38 -1.30 12.31 17.76
N LEU A 39 -1.88 11.16 17.45
CA LEU A 39 -3.33 10.93 17.68
C LEU A 39 -3.71 11.11 19.14
N GLU A 40 -2.79 10.81 20.07
CA GLU A 40 -2.98 10.99 21.51
C GLU A 40 -2.98 12.48 21.93
N GLN A 41 -2.47 13.36 21.06
CA GLN A 41 -2.40 14.81 21.29
C GLN A 41 -3.60 15.56 20.69
N MET A 42 -4.42 14.85 19.91
CA MET A 42 -5.60 15.43 19.28
C MET A 42 -6.76 15.58 20.27
N ASN A 43 -7.60 16.57 20.03
CA ASN A 43 -8.77 16.87 20.84
C ASN A 43 -10.04 16.24 20.26
N GLU A 44 -11.01 15.98 21.11
CA GLU A 44 -12.33 15.50 20.71
C GLU A 44 -12.96 16.39 19.62
N GLY A 45 -13.52 15.75 18.60
CA GLY A 45 -14.18 16.44 17.48
C GLY A 45 -13.26 16.81 16.32
N GLN A 46 -11.94 16.73 16.47
CA GLN A 46 -11.02 16.95 15.35
C GLN A 46 -11.16 15.85 14.30
N THR A 47 -10.79 16.19 13.07
CA THR A 47 -10.90 15.30 11.91
C THR A 47 -9.52 14.91 11.38
N ILE A 48 -9.34 13.62 11.10
CA ILE A 48 -8.20 13.08 10.37
C ILE A 48 -8.62 12.83 8.92
N PHE A 49 -7.82 13.27 7.98
CA PHE A 49 -8.01 13.10 6.54
C PHE A 49 -6.72 12.55 5.92
N GLY A 50 -6.69 11.24 5.58
CA GLY A 50 -5.46 10.61 5.09
C GLY A 50 -5.58 9.09 4.90
N TRP A 51 -4.44 8.41 4.69
CA TRP A 51 -4.36 6.96 4.71
C TRP A 51 -4.39 6.46 6.16
N VAL A 52 -5.58 6.14 6.65
CA VAL A 52 -5.80 5.82 8.07
C VAL A 52 -5.51 4.36 8.40
N HIS A 53 -5.87 3.43 7.49
CA HIS A 53 -5.74 1.98 7.66
C HIS A 53 -6.39 1.41 8.93
N ALA A 54 -7.43 2.05 9.46
CA ALA A 54 -8.08 1.69 10.70
C ALA A 54 -8.56 0.22 10.74
N THR A 55 -9.07 -0.30 9.61
CA THR A 55 -9.54 -1.69 9.52
C THR A 55 -8.41 -2.73 9.63
N GLN A 56 -7.17 -2.34 9.48
CA GLN A 56 -5.98 -3.20 9.51
C GLN A 56 -5.11 -2.95 10.74
N ASN A 57 -5.34 -1.83 11.44
CA ASN A 57 -4.55 -1.43 12.59
C ASN A 57 -5.47 -1.12 13.78
N TYR A 58 -5.49 -2.05 14.74
CA TYR A 58 -6.31 -1.93 15.93
C TYR A 58 -5.95 -0.70 16.78
N ASP A 59 -4.66 -0.41 16.95
CA ASP A 59 -4.17 0.69 17.80
C ASP A 59 -4.64 2.04 17.27
N ILE A 60 -4.61 2.23 15.95
CA ILE A 60 -5.13 3.46 15.30
C ILE A 60 -6.63 3.58 15.53
N THR A 61 -7.37 2.49 15.34
CA THR A 61 -8.83 2.46 15.56
C THR A 61 -9.17 2.78 17.00
N GLU A 62 -8.47 2.18 17.94
CA GLU A 62 -8.66 2.41 19.38
C GLU A 62 -8.43 3.88 19.74
N LYS A 63 -7.34 4.49 19.29
CA LYS A 63 -7.03 5.90 19.52
C LYS A 63 -8.08 6.83 18.93
N ILE A 64 -8.51 6.59 17.69
CA ILE A 64 -9.59 7.37 17.05
C ILE A 64 -10.86 7.34 17.89
N VAL A 65 -11.26 6.18 18.40
CA VAL A 65 -12.47 6.02 19.21
C VAL A 65 -12.30 6.65 20.59
N GLN A 66 -11.16 6.40 21.26
CA GLN A 66 -10.92 6.92 22.62
C GLN A 66 -10.86 8.43 22.67
N HIS A 67 -10.31 9.07 21.64
CA HIS A 67 -10.21 10.53 21.56
C HIS A 67 -11.40 11.20 20.85
N GLY A 68 -12.45 10.45 20.49
CA GLY A 68 -13.64 11.01 19.85
C GLY A 68 -13.36 11.71 18.51
N LEU A 69 -12.42 11.19 17.73
CA LEU A 69 -11.99 11.76 16.44
C LEU A 69 -12.88 11.31 15.31
N SER A 70 -13.05 12.17 14.30
CA SER A 70 -13.60 11.79 13.00
C SER A 70 -12.48 11.40 12.05
N ALA A 71 -12.64 10.31 11.27
CA ALA A 71 -11.62 9.88 10.32
C ALA A 71 -12.21 9.67 8.93
N TYR A 72 -11.60 10.31 7.94
CA TYR A 72 -11.90 10.11 6.52
C TYR A 72 -10.72 9.41 5.85
N ALA A 73 -10.89 8.10 5.66
CA ALA A 73 -9.84 7.21 5.16
C ALA A 73 -9.75 7.25 3.63
N TRP A 74 -8.62 7.68 3.10
CA TRP A 74 -8.37 7.75 1.65
C TRP A 74 -8.47 6.40 0.96
N GLU A 75 -8.13 5.30 1.66
CA GLU A 75 -8.27 3.94 1.14
C GLU A 75 -9.72 3.52 0.87
N SER A 76 -10.69 4.25 1.42
CA SER A 76 -12.12 3.99 1.23
C SER A 76 -12.82 5.03 0.34
N MET A 77 -12.09 5.91 -0.31
CA MET A 77 -12.66 6.98 -1.14
C MET A 77 -12.78 6.55 -2.60
N TYR A 78 -14.03 6.48 -3.07
CA TYR A 78 -14.35 6.06 -4.44
C TYR A 78 -15.23 7.09 -5.14
N GLU A 79 -14.96 7.33 -6.41
CA GLU A 79 -15.84 8.08 -7.29
C GLU A 79 -16.23 7.20 -8.50
N LYS A 80 -17.52 7.07 -8.77
CA LYS A 80 -18.06 6.26 -9.88
C LYS A 80 -17.48 4.84 -9.95
N GLY A 81 -17.27 4.22 -8.78
CA GLY A 81 -16.73 2.86 -8.68
C GLY A 81 -15.21 2.75 -8.83
N ARG A 82 -14.51 3.85 -9.00
CA ARG A 82 -13.05 3.88 -9.08
C ARG A 82 -12.46 4.53 -7.82
N HIS A 83 -11.44 3.91 -7.24
CA HIS A 83 -10.67 4.51 -6.15
C HIS A 83 -10.06 5.84 -6.59
N ILE A 84 -10.27 6.93 -5.84
CA ILE A 84 -9.80 8.26 -6.28
C ILE A 84 -8.27 8.37 -6.32
N PHE A 85 -7.57 7.62 -5.45
CA PHE A 85 -6.11 7.54 -5.43
C PHE A 85 -5.56 6.32 -6.21
N TRP A 86 -6.27 5.88 -7.25
CA TRP A 86 -5.88 4.72 -8.06
C TRP A 86 -4.44 4.81 -8.60
N ARG A 87 -4.01 6.01 -8.97
CA ARG A 87 -2.65 6.23 -9.50
C ARG A 87 -1.58 6.03 -8.43
N ASN A 88 -1.86 6.44 -7.18
CA ASN A 88 -0.96 6.15 -6.06
C ASN A 88 -0.76 4.64 -5.86
N ASN A 89 -1.85 3.87 -5.93
CA ASN A 89 -1.79 2.41 -5.80
C ASN A 89 -1.02 1.77 -6.96
N GLU A 90 -1.19 2.28 -8.18
CA GLU A 90 -0.42 1.84 -9.36
C GLU A 90 1.07 2.11 -9.17
N LEU A 91 1.44 3.33 -8.77
CA LEU A 91 2.83 3.72 -8.47
C LEU A 91 3.43 2.89 -7.34
N ALA A 92 2.64 2.53 -6.32
CA ALA A 92 3.09 1.65 -5.24
C ALA A 92 3.49 0.27 -5.78
N GLY A 93 2.72 -0.29 -6.71
CA GLY A 93 3.06 -1.55 -7.39
C GLY A 93 4.33 -1.45 -8.24
N GLU A 94 4.45 -0.37 -9.02
CA GLU A 94 5.65 -0.10 -9.82
C GLU A 94 6.90 0.02 -8.93
N ALA A 95 6.83 0.83 -7.87
CA ALA A 95 7.94 1.09 -6.95
C ALA A 95 8.36 -0.16 -6.16
N ALA A 96 7.39 -0.95 -5.69
CA ALA A 96 7.66 -2.18 -4.95
C ALA A 96 8.48 -3.18 -5.78
N VAL A 97 8.11 -3.36 -7.05
CA VAL A 97 8.84 -4.23 -7.98
C VAL A 97 10.27 -3.72 -8.19
N LEU A 98 10.44 -2.44 -8.52
CA LEU A 98 11.76 -1.85 -8.76
C LEU A 98 12.65 -1.99 -7.53
N HIS A 99 12.12 -1.69 -6.35
CA HIS A 99 12.88 -1.79 -5.11
C HIS A 99 13.27 -3.24 -4.76
N ALA A 100 12.32 -4.19 -4.93
CA ALA A 100 12.60 -5.60 -4.68
C ALA A 100 13.75 -6.14 -5.56
N TYR A 101 13.72 -5.86 -6.86
CA TYR A 101 14.80 -6.27 -7.76
C TYR A 101 16.12 -5.57 -7.48
N GLN A 102 16.07 -4.29 -7.08
CA GLN A 102 17.27 -3.58 -6.64
C GLN A 102 17.89 -4.22 -5.39
N CYS A 103 17.08 -4.61 -4.42
CA CYS A 103 17.55 -5.29 -3.20
C CYS A 103 18.09 -6.70 -3.50
N TRP A 104 17.45 -7.42 -4.42
CA TRP A 104 17.87 -8.76 -4.80
C TRP A 104 19.12 -8.77 -5.68
N GLY A 105 19.31 -7.74 -6.51
CA GLY A 105 20.46 -7.64 -7.42
C GLY A 105 20.30 -8.47 -8.71
N GLU A 106 19.08 -8.92 -9.03
CA GLU A 106 18.78 -9.67 -10.25
C GLU A 106 18.00 -8.78 -11.24
N MET A 107 17.95 -9.16 -12.50
CA MET A 107 17.28 -8.41 -13.55
C MET A 107 15.94 -9.03 -13.94
N PRO A 108 14.84 -8.23 -14.03
CA PRO A 108 13.49 -8.73 -14.28
C PRO A 108 13.35 -9.60 -15.54
N TYR A 109 14.04 -9.26 -16.63
CA TYR A 109 13.98 -9.99 -17.90
C TYR A 109 14.47 -11.46 -17.82
N ARG A 110 15.12 -11.83 -16.73
CA ARG A 110 15.60 -13.21 -16.49
C ARG A 110 14.62 -14.03 -15.65
N THR A 111 13.50 -13.45 -15.22
CA THR A 111 12.62 -14.03 -14.23
C THR A 111 11.23 -14.34 -14.74
N LYS A 112 10.62 -15.35 -14.14
CA LYS A 112 9.20 -15.66 -14.26
C LYS A 112 8.50 -15.19 -12.99
N VAL A 113 7.49 -14.37 -13.13
CA VAL A 113 6.82 -13.68 -12.01
C VAL A 113 5.34 -14.03 -11.95
N ALA A 114 4.89 -14.46 -10.78
CA ALA A 114 3.46 -14.55 -10.48
C ALA A 114 3.00 -13.26 -9.79
N VAL A 115 1.95 -12.63 -10.28
CA VAL A 115 1.30 -11.49 -9.63
C VAL A 115 -0.08 -11.91 -9.14
N ILE A 116 -0.31 -11.83 -7.83
CA ILE A 116 -1.59 -12.20 -7.21
C ILE A 116 -2.38 -10.93 -6.94
N GLY A 117 -3.53 -10.78 -7.58
CA GLY A 117 -4.42 -9.62 -7.47
C GLY A 117 -4.81 -9.03 -8.82
N ARG A 118 -5.85 -8.20 -8.82
CA ARG A 118 -6.41 -7.53 -10.02
C ARG A 118 -6.64 -6.04 -9.82
N GLY A 119 -6.23 -5.50 -8.69
CA GLY A 119 -6.37 -4.08 -8.37
C GLY A 119 -5.31 -3.20 -9.05
N ASN A 120 -5.37 -1.91 -8.75
CA ASN A 120 -4.44 -0.92 -9.32
C ASN A 120 -2.98 -1.22 -8.97
N THR A 121 -2.69 -1.71 -7.76
CA THR A 121 -1.33 -2.12 -7.35
C THR A 121 -0.79 -3.26 -8.21
N ALA A 122 -1.62 -4.29 -8.47
CA ALA A 122 -1.25 -5.37 -9.37
C ALA A 122 -1.04 -4.88 -10.80
N GLY A 123 -1.89 -3.94 -11.26
CA GLY A 123 -1.73 -3.30 -12.58
C GLY A 123 -0.39 -2.59 -12.72
N GLY A 124 0.02 -1.83 -11.70
CA GLY A 124 1.33 -1.17 -11.67
C GLY A 124 2.50 -2.15 -11.67
N ALA A 125 2.43 -3.18 -10.83
CA ALA A 125 3.45 -4.24 -10.79
C ALA A 125 3.61 -4.95 -12.14
N ILE A 126 2.49 -5.35 -12.76
CA ILE A 126 2.49 -6.01 -14.07
C ILE A 126 3.07 -5.10 -15.15
N LYS A 127 2.66 -3.84 -15.18
CA LYS A 127 3.13 -2.84 -16.15
C LYS A 127 4.65 -2.71 -16.12
N ILE A 128 5.24 -2.48 -14.94
CA ILE A 128 6.69 -2.31 -14.83
C ILE A 128 7.45 -3.61 -15.14
N LEU A 129 6.93 -4.77 -14.71
CA LEU A 129 7.52 -6.07 -15.01
C LEU A 129 7.57 -6.34 -16.52
N HIS A 130 6.49 -6.05 -17.26
CA HIS A 130 6.48 -6.18 -18.70
C HIS A 130 7.44 -5.21 -19.39
N MET A 131 7.48 -3.94 -18.94
CA MET A 131 8.42 -2.95 -19.47
C MET A 131 9.89 -3.39 -19.29
N LEU A 132 10.18 -4.10 -18.20
CA LEU A 132 11.51 -4.64 -17.89
C LEU A 132 11.75 -6.05 -18.45
N GLY A 133 10.83 -6.59 -19.25
CA GLY A 133 10.98 -7.83 -19.98
C GLY A 133 10.78 -9.11 -19.17
N ALA A 134 10.20 -9.05 -17.98
CA ALA A 134 9.87 -10.24 -17.19
C ALA A 134 8.75 -11.07 -17.84
N SER A 135 8.75 -12.38 -17.62
CA SER A 135 7.64 -13.27 -17.97
C SER A 135 6.61 -13.27 -16.83
N VAL A 136 5.42 -12.70 -17.06
CA VAL A 136 4.43 -12.46 -16.01
C VAL A 136 3.18 -13.30 -16.20
N ARG A 137 2.70 -13.93 -15.11
CA ARG A 137 1.35 -14.52 -15.00
C ARG A 137 0.58 -13.86 -13.87
N GLN A 138 -0.68 -13.56 -14.13
CA GLN A 138 -1.59 -12.94 -13.15
C GLN A 138 -2.57 -13.96 -12.59
N TYR A 139 -2.74 -13.95 -11.27
CA TYR A 139 -3.67 -14.80 -10.55
C TYR A 139 -4.67 -13.99 -9.73
N SER A 140 -5.77 -14.63 -9.40
CA SER A 140 -6.85 -14.05 -8.60
C SER A 140 -7.42 -15.13 -7.67
N ARG A 141 -8.39 -14.75 -6.83
CA ARG A 141 -9.09 -15.69 -5.94
C ARG A 141 -9.66 -16.92 -6.67
N SER A 142 -10.17 -16.73 -7.89
CA SER A 142 -10.73 -17.83 -8.70
C SER A 142 -9.68 -18.76 -9.33
N THR A 143 -8.41 -18.38 -9.30
CA THR A 143 -7.29 -19.14 -9.87
C THR A 143 -6.22 -19.45 -8.83
N GLU A 144 -6.60 -19.45 -7.55
CA GLU A 144 -5.66 -19.72 -6.45
C GLU A 144 -5.11 -21.15 -6.48
N GLU A 145 -5.93 -22.13 -6.79
CA GLU A 145 -5.47 -23.52 -6.93
C GLU A 145 -4.47 -23.67 -8.08
N LEU A 146 -4.78 -23.10 -9.23
CA LEU A 146 -3.85 -23.08 -10.38
C LEU A 146 -2.53 -22.39 -10.03
N PHE A 147 -2.60 -21.29 -9.25
CA PHE A 147 -1.39 -20.61 -8.77
C PHE A 147 -0.53 -21.53 -7.91
N LYS A 148 -1.13 -22.32 -7.00
CA LYS A 148 -0.40 -23.25 -6.15
C LYS A 148 0.27 -24.38 -6.95
N GLU A 149 -0.44 -24.90 -7.95
CA GLU A 149 0.11 -25.92 -8.85
C GLU A 149 1.32 -25.39 -9.65
N GLU A 150 1.25 -24.13 -10.08
CA GLU A 150 2.27 -23.50 -10.92
C GLU A 150 3.38 -22.78 -10.10
N LEU A 151 3.24 -22.66 -8.78
CA LEU A 151 4.18 -21.95 -7.91
C LEU A 151 5.66 -22.35 -8.12
N PRO A 152 6.03 -23.64 -8.32
CA PRO A 152 7.41 -24.04 -8.55
C PRO A 152 8.04 -23.47 -9.83
N MET A 153 7.23 -22.94 -10.75
CA MET A 153 7.71 -22.38 -12.02
C MET A 153 8.21 -20.94 -11.87
N PHE A 154 7.85 -20.24 -10.81
CA PHE A 154 8.14 -18.84 -10.62
C PHE A 154 9.41 -18.60 -9.82
N ASP A 155 10.10 -17.54 -10.19
CA ASP A 155 11.26 -17.01 -9.47
C ASP A 155 10.83 -15.96 -8.44
N VAL A 156 9.73 -15.23 -8.72
CA VAL A 156 9.22 -14.14 -7.89
C VAL A 156 7.69 -14.25 -7.78
N VAL A 157 7.18 -13.94 -6.59
CA VAL A 157 5.75 -13.77 -6.35
C VAL A 157 5.50 -12.36 -5.83
N VAL A 158 4.63 -11.61 -6.51
CA VAL A 158 4.19 -10.26 -6.10
C VAL A 158 2.77 -10.36 -5.58
N ASN A 159 2.60 -10.19 -4.26
CA ASN A 159 1.29 -10.22 -3.63
C ASN A 159 0.67 -8.81 -3.59
N CYS A 160 -0.41 -8.60 -4.34
CA CYS A 160 -1.17 -7.36 -4.41
C CYS A 160 -2.62 -7.54 -3.94
N VAL A 161 -2.87 -8.54 -3.09
CA VAL A 161 -4.21 -8.83 -2.57
C VAL A 161 -4.51 -7.93 -1.37
N LEU A 162 -5.66 -7.29 -1.38
CA LEU A 162 -6.24 -6.75 -0.15
C LEU A 162 -6.69 -7.95 0.70
N TRP A 163 -6.02 -8.14 1.85
CA TRP A 163 -6.26 -9.29 2.70
C TRP A 163 -7.64 -9.21 3.38
N ASP A 164 -8.40 -10.29 3.26
CA ASP A 164 -9.63 -10.47 4.01
C ASP A 164 -9.27 -10.92 5.43
N VAL A 165 -9.43 -10.04 6.42
CA VAL A 165 -9.12 -10.32 7.84
C VAL A 165 -9.89 -11.49 8.43
N LYS A 166 -10.98 -11.92 7.79
CA LYS A 166 -11.75 -13.11 8.20
C LYS A 166 -11.13 -14.41 7.70
N ARG A 167 -10.25 -14.33 6.70
CA ARG A 167 -9.53 -15.47 6.17
C ARG A 167 -8.40 -15.88 7.14
N LYS A 168 -8.40 -17.13 7.58
CA LYS A 168 -7.44 -17.67 8.56
C LYS A 168 -6.27 -18.44 7.93
N ASP A 169 -6.40 -18.83 6.69
CA ASP A 169 -5.37 -19.54 5.92
C ASP A 169 -4.47 -18.58 5.14
N HIS A 170 -3.33 -19.06 4.71
CA HIS A 170 -2.39 -18.32 3.87
C HIS A 170 -2.49 -18.76 2.40
N ILE A 171 -2.33 -17.83 1.46
CA ILE A 171 -2.25 -18.12 0.03
C ILE A 171 -1.03 -19.02 -0.25
N ILE A 172 0.09 -18.70 0.39
CA ILE A 172 1.34 -19.47 0.32
C ILE A 172 1.67 -19.93 1.72
N THR A 173 1.75 -21.24 1.93
CA THR A 173 2.14 -21.85 3.20
C THR A 173 3.64 -22.07 3.27
N LYS A 174 4.15 -22.40 4.46
CA LYS A 174 5.56 -22.81 4.63
C LYS A 174 5.91 -24.07 3.81
N GLU A 175 4.94 -24.95 3.59
CA GLU A 175 5.13 -26.14 2.78
C GLU A 175 5.27 -25.78 1.32
N ASP A 176 4.43 -24.88 0.81
CA ASP A 176 4.51 -24.38 -0.58
C ASP A 176 5.89 -23.77 -0.89
N LEU A 177 6.47 -23.04 0.08
CA LEU A 177 7.80 -22.44 -0.09
C LEU A 177 8.91 -23.44 -0.31
N LYS A 178 8.77 -24.69 0.17
CA LYS A 178 9.77 -25.75 -0.05
C LYS A 178 9.85 -26.19 -1.52
N HIS A 179 8.79 -25.94 -2.28
CA HIS A 179 8.70 -26.27 -3.71
C HIS A 179 9.22 -25.14 -4.61
N MET A 180 9.48 -23.97 -4.06
CA MET A 180 10.10 -22.88 -4.81
C MET A 180 11.59 -23.13 -5.03
N LYS A 181 12.15 -22.48 -6.04
CA LYS A 181 13.57 -22.58 -6.35
C LYS A 181 14.40 -22.07 -5.17
N LYS A 182 15.49 -22.78 -4.83
CA LYS A 182 16.39 -22.36 -3.76
C LYS A 182 17.21 -21.14 -4.18
N GLY A 183 17.40 -20.21 -3.24
CA GLY A 183 18.28 -19.04 -3.42
C GLY A 183 17.60 -17.78 -3.94
N HIS A 184 16.28 -17.76 -3.87
CA HIS A 184 15.49 -16.60 -4.28
C HIS A 184 14.67 -16.02 -3.12
#